data_1d22e220c584337134583268621f76a6
#
_entry.id   1d22e220c584337134583268621f76a6
#
_cell.length_a   1.000
_cell.length_b   1.000
_cell.length_c   1.000
_cell.angle_alpha   90.00
_cell.angle_beta   90.00
_cell.angle_gamma   90.00
#
_symmetry.space_group_name_H-M   'P 1'
#
loop_
_entity.id
_entity.type
_entity.pdbx_description
1 polymer ?
#
loop_
_entity_poly.entity_id
_entity_poly.type
_entity_poly.pdbx_seq_one_letter_code
_entity_poly.pdbx_strand_id
1 'polypeptide(L)'
;SDSYILIGTDEYDEKIKTFFSILEGEKKLQNNKFFFEEILPQCFAQYKFWKLMSQTQYESYNEILQTMNVVVEFDRDNSDYIYNRTDLQNLPGKDFHKKKNLVNAFLKNSNISIKNLDTTNTKDAFRILQIWSENRNLKQTDYYQCIDALNDISQNNSILSGIIVYVEDNPVAWSIGEFLPDEKTYLVHFEKGDSNYKGVYQFINNATVKNLPETVLFINREQDLGDEGMRQAKLTYRPCGFINKYLAFKK
;
A
#
# COMPACT_ATOMS: atom_id res chain seq x y z
N SER A 1 -23.31 14.61 -10.97
CA SER A 1 -22.09 14.52 -10.17
C SER A 1 -21.66 13.07 -10.11
N ASP A 2 -20.48 12.79 -10.61
CA ASP A 2 -19.97 11.43 -10.75
C ASP A 2 -19.27 11.02 -9.45
N SER A 3 -20.07 10.69 -8.44
CA SER A 3 -19.54 10.12 -7.20
C SER A 3 -19.73 8.61 -7.24
N TYR A 4 -18.71 7.87 -6.82
CA TYR A 4 -18.71 6.41 -6.84
C TYR A 4 -18.56 5.88 -5.41
N ILE A 5 -19.26 4.78 -5.13
CA ILE A 5 -19.11 4.00 -3.90
C ILE A 5 -18.52 2.67 -4.30
N LEU A 6 -17.34 2.37 -3.74
CA LEU A 6 -16.72 1.06 -3.91
C LEU A 6 -17.28 0.10 -2.86
N ILE A 7 -17.62 -1.11 -3.30
CA ILE A 7 -18.19 -2.15 -2.46
C ILE A 7 -17.22 -3.32 -2.41
N GLY A 8 -17.06 -3.90 -1.23
CA GLY A 8 -16.21 -5.05 -1.03
C GLY A 8 -16.60 -5.86 0.20
N THR A 9 -15.68 -6.65 0.66
CA THR A 9 -15.81 -7.45 1.88
C THR A 9 -14.77 -6.99 2.91
N ASP A 10 -15.01 -7.34 4.16
CA ASP A 10 -14.05 -7.10 5.24
C ASP A 10 -12.83 -8.02 5.07
N GLU A 11 -11.65 -7.50 5.37
CA GLU A 11 -10.38 -8.23 5.23
C GLU A 11 -10.23 -9.38 6.25
N TYR A 12 -10.96 -9.32 7.35
CA TYR A 12 -10.92 -10.35 8.40
C TYR A 12 -12.08 -11.36 8.29
N ASP A 13 -13.22 -10.95 7.72
CA ASP A 13 -14.38 -11.81 7.51
C ASP A 13 -15.09 -11.49 6.18
N GLU A 14 -14.82 -12.29 5.17
CA GLU A 14 -15.42 -12.17 3.83
C GLU A 14 -16.97 -12.19 3.80
N LYS A 15 -17.62 -12.62 4.88
CA LYS A 15 -19.09 -12.56 4.99
C LYS A 15 -19.59 -11.17 5.33
N ILE A 16 -18.74 -10.33 5.89
CA ILE A 16 -19.08 -8.94 6.22
C ILE A 16 -18.90 -8.08 4.98
N LYS A 17 -20.00 -7.59 4.44
CA LYS A 17 -20.00 -6.63 3.34
C LYS A 17 -19.71 -5.23 3.86
N THR A 18 -18.84 -4.54 3.14
CA THR A 18 -18.40 -3.17 3.46
C THR A 18 -18.52 -2.29 2.26
N PHE A 19 -18.63 -0.99 2.47
CA PHE A 19 -18.37 -0.01 1.43
C PHE A 19 -17.15 0.83 1.83
N PHE A 20 -16.39 1.21 0.81
CA PHE A 20 -15.14 1.91 0.98
C PHE A 20 -15.30 3.37 0.59
N SER A 21 -14.19 4.08 0.60
CA SER A 21 -14.11 5.49 0.29
C SER A 21 -15.07 5.91 -0.82
N ILE A 22 -15.80 6.97 -0.55
CA ILE A 22 -16.63 7.61 -1.56
C ILE A 22 -15.70 8.47 -2.39
N LEU A 23 -15.56 8.11 -3.67
CA LEU A 23 -14.83 8.92 -4.63
C LEU A 23 -15.71 10.11 -4.99
N GLU A 24 -15.33 11.28 -4.54
CA GLU A 24 -16.01 12.54 -4.79
C GLU A 24 -15.67 13.03 -6.21
N GLY A 25 -16.69 13.30 -7.03
CA GLY A 25 -16.52 14.06 -8.27
C GLY A 25 -16.19 15.53 -8.00
N GLU A 26 -16.17 16.35 -9.05
CA GLU A 26 -15.83 17.79 -8.99
C GLU A 26 -16.64 18.61 -7.97
N LYS A 27 -17.84 18.13 -7.60
CA LYS A 27 -18.68 18.76 -6.58
C LYS A 27 -18.54 17.99 -5.28
N LYS A 28 -17.81 18.58 -4.32
CA LYS A 28 -17.65 18.05 -2.97
C LYS A 28 -19.00 17.71 -2.33
N LEU A 29 -19.08 16.52 -1.70
CA LEU A 29 -20.28 16.05 -1.00
C LEU A 29 -20.69 16.92 0.21
N GLN A 30 -19.86 17.88 0.62
CA GLN A 30 -20.01 18.73 1.81
C GLN A 30 -21.41 19.38 1.97
N ASN A 31 -22.14 19.57 0.88
CA ASN A 31 -23.50 20.16 0.91
C ASN A 31 -24.55 19.21 0.28
N ASN A 32 -24.25 17.92 0.16
CA ASN A 32 -25.16 17.01 -0.52
C ASN A 32 -26.14 16.38 0.48
N LYS A 33 -27.19 17.12 0.82
CA LYS A 33 -28.31 16.65 1.64
C LYS A 33 -28.84 15.30 1.18
N PHE A 34 -28.98 15.12 -0.13
CA PHE A 34 -29.45 13.88 -0.75
C PHE A 34 -28.54 12.68 -0.41
N PHE A 35 -27.22 12.87 -0.41
CA PHE A 35 -26.30 11.80 -0.04
C PHE A 35 -26.55 11.32 1.39
N PHE A 36 -26.62 12.22 2.35
CA PHE A 36 -26.77 11.87 3.77
C PHE A 36 -28.18 11.38 4.11
N GLU A 37 -29.24 11.93 3.49
CA GLU A 37 -30.62 11.56 3.79
C GLU A 37 -31.11 10.32 3.04
N GLU A 38 -30.61 10.08 1.81
CA GLU A 38 -31.13 9.02 0.95
C GLU A 38 -30.12 7.91 0.68
N ILE A 39 -28.88 8.25 0.31
CA ILE A 39 -27.89 7.26 -0.14
C ILE A 39 -27.22 6.55 1.03
N LEU A 40 -26.69 7.31 1.97
CA LEU A 40 -25.94 6.75 3.09
C LEU A 40 -26.74 5.80 3.99
N PRO A 41 -28.05 6.08 4.30
CA PRO A 41 -28.89 5.11 4.99
C PRO A 41 -29.06 3.78 4.25
N GLN A 42 -29.15 3.83 2.91
CA GLN A 42 -29.23 2.62 2.09
C GLN A 42 -27.91 1.83 2.10
N CYS A 43 -26.78 2.54 2.12
CA CYS A 43 -25.47 1.88 2.29
C CYS A 43 -25.41 1.13 3.62
N PHE A 44 -25.75 1.78 4.73
CA PHE A 44 -25.76 1.13 6.05
C PHE A 44 -26.87 0.08 6.25
N ALA A 45 -27.88 0.05 5.41
CA ALA A 45 -28.88 -1.02 5.39
C ALA A 45 -28.34 -2.32 4.76
N GLN A 46 -27.34 -2.21 3.88
CA GLN A 46 -26.77 -3.34 3.13
C GLN A 46 -25.36 -3.73 3.60
N TYR A 47 -24.59 -2.77 4.10
CA TYR A 47 -23.18 -2.90 4.43
C TYR A 47 -22.97 -2.53 5.89
N LYS A 48 -22.14 -3.32 6.58
CA LYS A 48 -21.89 -3.13 8.01
C LYS A 48 -20.99 -1.93 8.30
N PHE A 49 -19.98 -1.71 7.46
CA PHE A 49 -18.97 -0.70 7.68
C PHE A 49 -18.78 0.20 6.45
N TRP A 50 -18.56 1.48 6.71
CA TRP A 50 -17.87 2.38 5.80
C TRP A 50 -16.40 2.41 6.20
N LYS A 51 -15.55 1.81 5.38
CA LYS A 51 -14.10 1.69 5.65
C LYS A 51 -13.29 2.70 4.85
N LEU A 52 -12.06 2.92 5.28
CA LEU A 52 -11.06 3.77 4.62
C LEU A 52 -11.51 5.23 4.44
N MET A 53 -12.36 5.73 5.35
CA MET A 53 -12.72 7.13 5.39
C MET A 53 -11.48 7.98 5.64
N SER A 54 -11.22 8.98 4.80
CA SER A 54 -10.08 9.87 4.96
C SER A 54 -10.23 10.82 6.15
N GLN A 55 -9.12 11.38 6.62
CA GLN A 55 -9.11 12.43 7.64
C GLN A 55 -10.04 13.61 7.25
N THR A 56 -9.97 14.05 6.00
CA THR A 56 -10.82 15.14 5.49
C THR A 56 -12.31 14.80 5.53
N GLN A 57 -12.66 13.55 5.17
CA GLN A 57 -14.04 13.09 5.27
C GLN A 57 -14.51 13.01 6.72
N TYR A 58 -13.67 12.50 7.62
CA TYR A 58 -13.96 12.48 9.05
C TYR A 58 -14.23 13.88 9.59
N GLU A 59 -13.33 14.83 9.34
CA GLU A 59 -13.48 16.22 9.78
C GLU A 59 -14.71 16.91 9.22
N SER A 60 -15.07 16.58 7.96
CA SER A 60 -16.22 17.19 7.29
C SER A 60 -17.56 16.58 7.68
N TYR A 61 -17.60 15.28 8.01
CA TYR A 61 -18.87 14.55 8.13
C TYR A 61 -19.19 14.04 9.53
N ASN A 62 -18.22 14.04 10.47
CA ASN A 62 -18.41 13.45 11.79
C ASN A 62 -19.63 14.00 12.54
N GLU A 63 -19.88 15.31 12.50
CA GLU A 63 -21.03 15.93 13.16
C GLU A 63 -22.37 15.41 12.59
N ILE A 64 -22.51 15.38 11.26
CA ILE A 64 -23.75 14.89 10.64
C ILE A 64 -23.91 13.39 10.87
N LEU A 65 -22.84 12.60 10.80
CA LEU A 65 -22.88 11.16 11.07
C LEU A 65 -23.34 10.85 12.50
N GLN A 66 -22.94 11.65 13.49
CA GLN A 66 -23.41 11.51 14.87
C GLN A 66 -24.91 11.72 14.97
N THR A 67 -25.50 12.69 14.24
CA THR A 67 -26.97 12.89 14.23
C THR A 67 -27.74 11.72 13.62
N MET A 68 -27.06 10.91 12.82
CA MET A 68 -27.60 9.70 12.18
C MET A 68 -27.39 8.41 13.00
N ASN A 69 -26.90 8.51 14.24
CA ASN A 69 -26.47 7.38 15.10
C ASN A 69 -25.36 6.54 14.45
N VAL A 70 -24.48 7.16 13.67
CA VAL A 70 -23.29 6.53 13.11
C VAL A 70 -22.10 6.89 13.99
N VAL A 71 -21.35 5.87 14.40
CA VAL A 71 -20.09 6.01 15.12
C VAL A 71 -18.95 6.02 14.13
N VAL A 72 -17.98 6.91 14.34
CA VAL A 72 -16.74 6.95 13.57
C VAL A 72 -15.57 6.71 14.51
N GLU A 73 -14.75 5.73 14.18
CA GLU A 73 -13.58 5.34 14.97
C GLU A 73 -12.30 5.45 14.13
N PHE A 74 -11.20 5.73 14.80
CA PHE A 74 -9.88 5.73 14.18
C PHE A 74 -9.47 4.31 13.80
N ASP A 75 -9.18 4.08 12.53
CA ASP A 75 -8.76 2.80 11.98
C ASP A 75 -7.23 2.75 11.86
N ARG A 76 -6.58 2.40 12.97
CA ARG A 76 -5.11 2.33 13.03
C ARG A 76 -4.54 1.28 12.08
N ASP A 77 -5.21 0.15 11.95
CA ASP A 77 -4.74 -1.01 11.20
C ASP A 77 -4.71 -0.73 9.69
N ASN A 78 -5.61 0.12 9.23
CA ASN A 78 -5.71 0.57 7.85
C ASN A 78 -5.02 1.92 7.57
N SER A 79 -4.39 2.56 8.56
CA SER A 79 -3.67 3.83 8.36
C SER A 79 -2.32 3.61 7.71
N ASP A 80 -2.00 4.39 6.66
CA ASP A 80 -0.77 4.22 5.90
C ASP A 80 0.43 4.86 6.59
N TYR A 81 1.59 4.26 6.37
CA TYR A 81 2.89 4.72 6.84
C TYR A 81 3.56 5.61 5.78
N ILE A 82 3.93 6.82 6.19
CA ILE A 82 4.64 7.78 5.34
C ILE A 82 6.08 7.92 5.82
N TYR A 83 7.01 7.90 4.87
CA TYR A 83 8.45 8.03 5.13
C TYR A 83 9.04 9.15 4.30
N ASN A 84 10.05 9.83 4.84
CA ASN A 84 10.89 10.69 4.04
C ASN A 84 11.72 9.84 3.06
N ARG A 85 11.70 10.21 1.78
CA ARG A 85 12.52 9.54 0.77
C ARG A 85 14.00 9.51 1.15
N THR A 86 14.53 10.61 1.65
CA THR A 86 15.94 10.74 2.04
C THR A 86 16.36 9.77 3.13
N ASP A 87 15.46 9.45 4.08
CA ASP A 87 15.74 8.51 5.16
C ASP A 87 15.82 7.08 4.62
N LEU A 88 14.90 6.66 3.76
CA LEU A 88 14.91 5.33 3.15
C LEU A 88 16.06 5.17 2.14
N GLN A 89 16.43 6.24 1.44
CA GLN A 89 17.53 6.25 0.48
C GLN A 89 18.89 6.10 1.15
N ASN A 90 19.13 6.84 2.24
CA ASN A 90 20.45 6.99 2.86
C ASN A 90 20.65 6.11 4.08
N LEU A 91 19.56 5.69 4.73
CA LEU A 91 19.55 4.91 5.98
C LEU A 91 20.50 5.53 7.03
N PRO A 92 20.27 6.79 7.45
CA PRO A 92 21.23 7.55 8.24
C PRO A 92 21.22 7.17 9.71
N GLY A 93 22.36 7.33 10.38
CA GLY A 93 22.49 7.28 11.83
C GLY A 93 22.27 5.91 12.47
N LYS A 94 22.11 5.92 13.80
CA LYS A 94 21.98 4.70 14.61
C LYS A 94 20.66 3.97 14.39
N ASP A 95 19.59 4.69 14.15
CA ASP A 95 18.25 4.13 13.99
C ASP A 95 18.13 3.21 12.78
N PHE A 96 18.86 3.52 11.72
CA PHE A 96 18.88 2.71 10.50
C PHE A 96 20.05 1.72 10.41
N HIS A 97 20.92 1.67 11.42
CA HIS A 97 22.14 0.84 11.37
C HIS A 97 21.85 -0.64 11.05
N LYS A 98 20.82 -1.23 11.64
CA LYS A 98 20.42 -2.61 11.35
C LYS A 98 19.98 -2.79 9.90
N LYS A 99 19.21 -1.83 9.36
CA LYS A 99 18.74 -1.87 7.96
C LYS A 99 19.91 -1.71 6.99
N LYS A 100 20.79 -0.76 7.25
CA LYS A 100 22.01 -0.54 6.46
C LYS A 100 22.92 -1.77 6.44
N ASN A 101 23.07 -2.45 7.57
CA ASN A 101 23.83 -3.69 7.63
C ASN A 101 23.22 -4.82 6.79
N LEU A 102 21.90 -4.92 6.72
CA LEU A 102 21.21 -5.89 5.86
C LEU A 102 21.34 -5.54 4.39
N VAL A 103 21.23 -4.26 4.01
CA VAL A 103 21.55 -3.79 2.65
C VAL A 103 22.99 -4.15 2.28
N ASN A 104 23.94 -3.85 3.17
CA ASN A 104 25.35 -4.18 2.95
C ASN A 104 25.61 -5.70 2.88
N ALA A 105 24.81 -6.51 3.59
CA ALA A 105 24.90 -7.96 3.49
C ALA A 105 24.45 -8.46 2.12
N PHE A 106 23.35 -7.90 1.57
CA PHE A 106 22.91 -8.21 0.23
C PHE A 106 23.93 -7.80 -0.84
N LEU A 107 24.54 -6.61 -0.69
CA LEU A 107 25.56 -6.08 -1.59
C LEU A 107 26.85 -6.93 -1.67
N LYS A 108 27.00 -7.96 -0.84
CA LYS A 108 28.10 -8.92 -0.98
C LYS A 108 27.89 -9.98 -2.05
N ASN A 109 26.69 -10.09 -2.60
CA ASN A 109 26.44 -10.96 -3.75
C ASN A 109 27.16 -10.42 -4.99
N SER A 110 27.57 -11.33 -5.87
CA SER A 110 28.24 -10.97 -7.11
C SER A 110 27.23 -10.53 -8.17
N ASN A 111 27.65 -9.63 -9.08
CA ASN A 111 26.90 -9.28 -10.29
C ASN A 111 25.43 -8.90 -10.05
N ILE A 112 25.21 -7.95 -9.11
CA ILE A 112 23.88 -7.42 -8.86
C ILE A 112 23.51 -6.45 -10.00
N SER A 113 22.33 -6.65 -10.61
CA SER A 113 21.76 -5.71 -11.56
C SER A 113 20.32 -5.34 -11.21
N ILE A 114 19.94 -4.10 -11.52
CA ILE A 114 18.60 -3.57 -11.29
C ILE A 114 18.07 -3.11 -12.64
N LYS A 115 16.85 -3.52 -12.97
CA LYS A 115 16.15 -3.12 -14.18
C LYS A 115 14.79 -2.54 -13.83
N ASN A 116 14.25 -1.67 -14.67
CA ASN A 116 12.83 -1.32 -14.57
C ASN A 116 12.01 -2.57 -14.85
N LEU A 117 10.92 -2.73 -14.10
CA LEU A 117 9.95 -3.79 -14.33
C LEU A 117 9.05 -3.37 -15.48
N ASP A 118 9.05 -4.15 -16.56
CA ASP A 118 8.31 -3.89 -17.79
C ASP A 118 7.85 -5.19 -18.46
N THR A 119 7.22 -5.07 -19.63
CA THR A 119 6.68 -6.21 -20.38
C THR A 119 7.71 -7.29 -20.70
N THR A 120 9.00 -6.97 -20.73
CA THR A 120 10.07 -7.92 -21.14
C THR A 120 10.51 -8.83 -20.01
N ASN A 121 10.30 -8.42 -18.75
CA ASN A 121 10.80 -9.13 -17.57
C ASN A 121 9.73 -9.51 -16.55
N THR A 122 8.44 -9.29 -16.82
CA THR A 122 7.34 -9.74 -15.95
C THR A 122 7.37 -11.25 -15.67
N LYS A 123 7.84 -12.07 -16.61
CA LYS A 123 8.00 -13.53 -16.38
C LYS A 123 8.95 -13.84 -15.23
N ASP A 124 10.02 -13.07 -15.09
CA ASP A 124 10.97 -13.20 -14.00
C ASP A 124 10.34 -12.77 -12.68
N ALA A 125 9.50 -11.72 -12.70
CA ALA A 125 8.76 -11.28 -11.52
C ALA A 125 7.73 -12.32 -11.06
N PHE A 126 7.02 -12.99 -11.97
CA PHE A 126 6.16 -14.14 -11.65
C PHE A 126 6.94 -15.30 -11.01
N ARG A 127 8.15 -15.57 -11.49
CA ARG A 127 9.02 -16.60 -10.90
C ARG A 127 9.36 -16.26 -9.45
N ILE A 128 9.70 -15.01 -9.15
CA ILE A 128 9.97 -14.56 -7.77
C ILE A 128 8.70 -14.69 -6.91
N LEU A 129 7.53 -14.30 -7.44
CA LEU A 129 6.26 -14.43 -6.74
C LEU A 129 5.95 -15.89 -6.39
N GLN A 130 6.24 -16.82 -7.30
CA GLN A 130 6.10 -18.24 -7.05
C GLN A 130 7.02 -18.72 -5.91
N ILE A 131 8.31 -18.37 -5.94
CA ILE A 131 9.28 -18.69 -4.87
C ILE A 131 8.80 -18.10 -3.55
N TRP A 132 8.35 -16.84 -3.55
CA TRP A 132 7.84 -16.16 -2.36
C TRP A 132 6.60 -16.86 -1.78
N SER A 133 5.75 -17.43 -2.64
CA SER A 133 4.48 -18.06 -2.25
C SER A 133 4.65 -19.45 -1.66
N GLU A 134 5.80 -20.10 -1.87
CA GLU A 134 6.08 -21.44 -1.33
C GLU A 134 5.94 -21.44 0.21
N ASN A 135 5.23 -22.45 0.70
CA ASN A 135 4.96 -22.63 2.13
C ASN A 135 4.10 -21.53 2.81
N ARG A 136 3.35 -20.72 2.04
CA ARG A 136 2.42 -19.70 2.54
C ARG A 136 0.97 -20.09 2.31
N ASN A 137 0.10 -19.67 3.22
CA ASN A 137 -1.35 -19.74 2.98
C ASN A 137 -1.76 -18.57 2.06
N LEU A 138 -1.91 -18.82 0.77
CA LEU A 138 -2.18 -17.79 -0.24
C LEU A 138 -3.45 -16.99 0.00
N LYS A 139 -4.46 -17.59 0.64
CA LYS A 139 -5.72 -16.90 0.99
C LYS A 139 -5.53 -15.78 2.04
N GLN A 140 -4.43 -15.80 2.77
CA GLN A 140 -4.10 -14.82 3.80
C GLN A 140 -2.97 -13.87 3.34
N THR A 141 -2.75 -13.78 2.03
CA THR A 141 -1.70 -12.95 1.45
C THR A 141 -2.25 -12.13 0.28
N ASP A 142 -1.45 -11.18 -0.17
CA ASP A 142 -1.68 -10.36 -1.36
C ASP A 142 -1.24 -11.04 -2.68
N TYR A 143 -1.19 -12.38 -2.72
CA TYR A 143 -0.69 -13.15 -3.86
C TYR A 143 -1.46 -12.86 -5.16
N TYR A 144 -2.78 -12.88 -5.08
CA TYR A 144 -3.64 -12.67 -6.26
C TYR A 144 -3.57 -11.23 -6.76
N GLN A 145 -3.49 -10.27 -5.85
CA GLN A 145 -3.32 -8.85 -6.18
C GLN A 145 -1.95 -8.60 -6.85
N CYS A 146 -0.91 -9.33 -6.43
CA CYS A 146 0.38 -9.31 -7.13
C CYS A 146 0.29 -9.86 -8.55
N ILE A 147 -0.49 -10.94 -8.77
CA ILE A 147 -0.73 -11.49 -10.11
C ILE A 147 -1.40 -10.45 -11.00
N ASP A 148 -2.45 -9.80 -10.50
CA ASP A 148 -3.19 -8.78 -11.25
C ASP A 148 -2.27 -7.61 -11.64
N ALA A 149 -1.49 -7.08 -10.69
CA ALA A 149 -0.53 -6.02 -10.95
C ALA A 149 0.54 -6.40 -11.99
N LEU A 150 1.07 -7.61 -11.92
CA LEU A 150 2.04 -8.11 -12.89
C LEU A 150 1.42 -8.33 -14.28
N ASN A 151 0.16 -8.76 -14.36
CA ASN A 151 -0.58 -8.88 -15.62
C ASN A 151 -0.80 -7.51 -16.26
N ASP A 152 -1.18 -6.49 -15.49
CA ASP A 152 -1.36 -5.12 -15.97
C ASP A 152 -0.06 -4.56 -16.56
N ILE A 153 1.07 -4.74 -15.88
CA ILE A 153 2.38 -4.35 -16.40
C ILE A 153 2.71 -5.12 -17.68
N SER A 154 2.42 -6.43 -17.73
CA SER A 154 2.71 -7.28 -18.89
C SER A 154 1.97 -6.85 -20.16
N GLN A 155 0.81 -6.20 -19.98
CA GLN A 155 -0.03 -5.70 -21.08
C GLN A 155 0.31 -4.27 -21.49
N ASN A 156 1.29 -3.63 -20.87
CA ASN A 156 1.66 -2.23 -21.06
C ASN A 156 0.48 -1.24 -20.91
N ASN A 157 -0.45 -1.57 -20.04
CA ASN A 157 -1.68 -0.79 -19.78
C ASN A 157 -1.78 -0.37 -18.31
N SER A 158 -0.65 -0.06 -17.68
CA SER A 158 -0.59 0.18 -16.24
C SER A 158 -0.02 1.54 -15.91
N ILE A 159 -0.61 2.18 -14.89
CA ILE A 159 0.00 3.32 -14.18
C ILE A 159 1.09 2.85 -13.21
N LEU A 160 1.17 1.54 -12.97
CA LEU A 160 2.14 0.95 -12.08
C LEU A 160 3.54 1.01 -12.67
N SER A 161 4.49 1.23 -11.81
CA SER A 161 5.92 1.21 -12.13
C SER A 161 6.67 0.39 -11.09
N GLY A 162 7.88 -0.04 -11.41
CA GLY A 162 8.63 -0.82 -10.44
C GLY A 162 10.03 -1.15 -10.92
N ILE A 163 10.74 -1.89 -10.08
CA ILE A 163 12.06 -2.43 -10.39
C ILE A 163 12.12 -3.93 -10.10
N ILE A 164 13.01 -4.61 -10.81
CA ILE A 164 13.37 -6.00 -10.58
C ILE A 164 14.88 -6.10 -10.39
N VAL A 165 15.29 -6.94 -9.43
CA VAL A 165 16.69 -7.13 -9.03
C VAL A 165 17.13 -8.53 -9.40
N TYR A 166 18.34 -8.62 -9.95
CA TYR A 166 19.00 -9.86 -10.30
C TYR A 166 20.32 -10.00 -9.54
N VAL A 167 20.69 -11.25 -9.24
CA VAL A 167 22.00 -11.67 -8.77
C VAL A 167 22.50 -12.76 -9.70
N GLU A 168 23.62 -12.55 -10.37
CA GLU A 168 24.17 -13.51 -11.37
C GLU A 168 23.11 -13.94 -12.41
N ASP A 169 22.38 -12.95 -12.94
CA ASP A 169 21.26 -13.14 -13.89
C ASP A 169 20.03 -13.89 -13.36
N ASN A 170 20.03 -14.32 -12.10
CA ASN A 170 18.84 -14.86 -11.44
C ASN A 170 17.99 -13.75 -10.87
N PRO A 171 16.68 -13.68 -11.17
CA PRO A 171 15.78 -12.73 -10.56
C PRO A 171 15.57 -13.08 -9.08
N VAL A 172 15.72 -12.08 -8.18
CA VAL A 172 15.70 -12.33 -6.73
C VAL A 172 14.73 -11.47 -5.96
N ALA A 173 14.34 -10.30 -6.49
CA ALA A 173 13.35 -9.43 -5.85
C ALA A 173 12.74 -8.46 -6.86
N TRP A 174 11.54 -7.98 -6.57
CA TRP A 174 10.90 -6.87 -7.26
C TRP A 174 10.07 -6.00 -6.32
N SER A 175 9.82 -4.77 -6.73
CA SER A 175 8.92 -3.82 -6.09
C SER A 175 8.03 -3.18 -7.14
N ILE A 176 6.76 -2.99 -6.81
CA ILE A 176 5.75 -2.35 -7.66
C ILE A 176 5.07 -1.25 -6.85
N GLY A 177 4.80 -0.13 -7.50
CA GLY A 177 4.08 0.99 -6.93
C GLY A 177 3.63 1.97 -8.00
N GLU A 178 3.16 3.13 -7.58
CA GLU A 178 2.70 4.20 -8.47
C GLU A 178 3.05 5.59 -7.94
N PHE A 179 3.09 6.56 -8.83
CA PHE A 179 3.19 7.97 -8.47
C PHE A 179 1.79 8.50 -8.13
N LEU A 180 1.63 9.10 -6.96
CA LEU A 180 0.38 9.77 -6.64
C LEU A 180 0.20 11.07 -7.42
N PRO A 181 -1.03 11.58 -7.57
CA PRO A 181 -1.30 12.81 -8.35
C PRO A 181 -0.56 14.07 -7.87
N ASP A 182 -0.03 14.07 -6.64
CA ASP A 182 0.79 15.17 -6.11
C ASP A 182 2.21 15.21 -6.70
N GLU A 183 2.60 14.18 -7.46
CA GLU A 183 3.92 13.96 -8.07
C GLU A 183 5.10 13.98 -7.07
N LYS A 184 4.80 14.05 -5.78
CA LYS A 184 5.79 14.10 -4.70
C LYS A 184 5.79 12.84 -3.84
N THR A 185 4.76 12.03 -3.96
CA THR A 185 4.60 10.78 -3.20
C THR A 185 4.62 9.59 -4.14
N TYR A 186 5.43 8.60 -3.81
CA TYR A 186 5.40 7.29 -4.44
C TYR A 186 4.78 6.27 -3.48
N LEU A 187 3.73 5.60 -3.93
CA LEU A 187 3.01 4.58 -3.18
C LEU A 187 3.57 3.20 -3.56
N VAL A 188 4.13 2.49 -2.59
CA VAL A 188 4.64 1.13 -2.76
C VAL A 188 3.54 0.15 -2.38
N HIS A 189 3.00 -0.56 -3.38
CA HIS A 189 1.99 -1.60 -3.19
C HIS A 189 2.59 -2.93 -2.78
N PHE A 190 3.62 -3.37 -3.51
CA PHE A 190 4.17 -4.70 -3.32
C PHE A 190 5.69 -4.72 -3.35
N GLU A 191 6.26 -5.50 -2.44
CA GLU A 191 7.68 -5.88 -2.42
C GLU A 191 7.76 -7.39 -2.22
N LYS A 192 8.35 -8.11 -3.16
CA LYS A 192 8.55 -9.56 -3.07
C LYS A 192 10.00 -9.91 -3.32
N GLY A 193 10.48 -10.92 -2.62
CA GLY A 193 11.88 -11.36 -2.74
C GLY A 193 12.11 -12.78 -2.24
N ASP A 194 13.15 -13.39 -2.77
CA ASP A 194 13.65 -14.68 -2.31
C ASP A 194 14.41 -14.51 -0.99
N SER A 195 13.85 -15.03 0.11
CA SER A 195 14.40 -14.93 1.45
C SER A 195 15.73 -15.67 1.65
N ASN A 196 16.17 -16.51 0.69
CA ASN A 196 17.47 -17.13 0.70
C ASN A 196 18.60 -16.10 0.53
N TYR A 197 18.29 -14.93 -0.04
CA TYR A 197 19.24 -13.82 -0.16
C TYR A 197 19.15 -12.91 1.07
N LYS A 198 20.13 -12.99 1.96
CA LYS A 198 20.16 -12.20 3.20
C LYS A 198 20.06 -10.70 2.91
N GLY A 199 19.05 -10.04 3.48
CA GLY A 199 18.86 -8.59 3.35
C GLY A 199 18.12 -8.16 2.09
N VAL A 200 17.55 -9.09 1.31
CA VAL A 200 16.84 -8.83 0.06
C VAL A 200 15.73 -7.79 0.21
N TYR A 201 14.90 -7.88 1.26
CA TYR A 201 13.82 -6.92 1.49
C TYR A 201 14.30 -5.51 1.85
N GLN A 202 15.42 -5.42 2.59
CA GLN A 202 16.01 -4.11 2.89
C GLN A 202 16.66 -3.52 1.64
N PHE A 203 17.26 -4.37 0.83
CA PHE A 203 17.88 -3.94 -0.42
C PHE A 203 16.83 -3.48 -1.44
N ILE A 204 15.76 -4.27 -1.71
CA ILE A 204 14.75 -3.88 -2.70
C ILE A 204 14.07 -2.58 -2.30
N ASN A 205 13.73 -2.38 -1.02
CA ASN A 205 13.18 -1.12 -0.54
C ASN A 205 14.12 0.06 -0.80
N ASN A 206 15.38 -0.06 -0.43
CA ASN A 206 16.40 0.98 -0.64
C ASN A 206 16.65 1.24 -2.13
N ALA A 207 16.72 0.19 -2.95
CA ALA A 207 16.92 0.27 -4.39
C ALA A 207 15.75 0.94 -5.10
N THR A 208 14.51 0.60 -4.73
CA THR A 208 13.30 1.25 -5.25
C THR A 208 13.38 2.75 -5.03
N VAL A 209 13.61 3.16 -3.78
CA VAL A 209 13.67 4.60 -3.43
C VAL A 209 14.80 5.33 -4.16
N LYS A 210 15.95 4.69 -4.35
CA LYS A 210 17.07 5.26 -5.12
C LYS A 210 16.78 5.42 -6.60
N ASN A 211 15.93 4.56 -7.16
CA ASN A 211 15.57 4.59 -8.58
C ASN A 211 14.48 5.63 -8.91
N LEU A 212 13.81 6.20 -7.89
CA LEU A 212 12.78 7.22 -8.08
C LEU A 212 13.38 8.58 -8.44
N PRO A 213 12.65 9.41 -9.22
CA PRO A 213 13.04 10.79 -9.51
C PRO A 213 13.25 11.61 -8.23
N GLU A 214 14.11 12.61 -8.29
CA GLU A 214 14.37 13.50 -7.13
C GLU A 214 13.17 14.35 -6.72
N THR A 215 12.18 14.51 -7.58
CA THR A 215 10.91 15.19 -7.28
C THR A 215 10.08 14.46 -6.23
N VAL A 216 10.26 13.14 -6.08
CA VAL A 216 9.60 12.36 -5.02
C VAL A 216 10.22 12.71 -3.67
N LEU A 217 9.40 13.15 -2.74
CA LEU A 217 9.80 13.54 -1.39
C LEU A 217 9.38 12.52 -0.34
N PHE A 218 8.25 11.86 -0.56
CA PHE A 218 7.63 10.94 0.37
C PHE A 218 7.42 9.57 -0.25
N ILE A 219 7.52 8.54 0.61
CA ILE A 219 7.20 7.16 0.26
C ILE A 219 6.05 6.71 1.16
N ASN A 220 4.91 6.40 0.55
CA ASN A 220 3.81 5.72 1.22
C ASN A 220 4.03 4.20 1.08
N ARG A 221 4.03 3.47 2.19
CA ARG A 221 4.18 2.01 2.22
C ARG A 221 2.94 1.31 2.76
N GLU A 222 1.80 1.93 2.57
CA GLU A 222 0.49 1.42 2.98
C GLU A 222 0.38 1.03 4.46
N GLN A 223 -0.67 0.33 4.82
CA GLN A 223 -1.07 -0.08 6.16
C GLN A 223 -0.37 -1.37 6.62
N ASP A 224 -0.55 -1.75 7.89
CA ASP A 224 -0.07 -3.01 8.45
C ASP A 224 -1.16 -4.07 8.65
N LEU A 225 -2.44 -3.72 8.40
CA LEU A 225 -3.60 -4.59 8.56
C LEU A 225 -3.69 -5.30 9.93
N GLY A 226 -3.16 -4.68 10.99
CA GLY A 226 -3.14 -5.28 12.33
C GLY A 226 -2.11 -6.39 12.53
N ASP A 227 -1.27 -6.70 11.52
CA ASP A 227 -0.17 -7.66 11.68
C ASP A 227 0.98 -7.06 12.50
N GLU A 228 1.21 -7.59 13.68
CA GLU A 228 2.23 -7.09 14.61
C GLU A 228 3.66 -7.19 14.04
N GLY A 229 3.95 -8.23 13.26
CA GLY A 229 5.26 -8.39 12.62
C GLY A 229 5.49 -7.32 11.56
N MET A 230 4.48 -7.08 10.72
CA MET A 230 4.51 -6.03 9.71
C MET A 230 4.57 -4.65 10.36
N ARG A 231 3.78 -4.41 11.41
CA ARG A 231 3.79 -3.16 12.21
C ARG A 231 5.17 -2.86 12.73
N GLN A 232 5.80 -3.83 13.41
CA GLN A 232 7.16 -3.68 13.92
C GLN A 232 8.17 -3.44 12.78
N ALA A 233 8.07 -4.19 11.69
CA ALA A 233 8.93 -3.99 10.53
C ALA A 233 8.83 -2.56 9.98
N LYS A 234 7.60 -2.04 9.78
CA LYS A 234 7.34 -0.69 9.28
C LYS A 234 7.83 0.40 10.26
N LEU A 235 7.53 0.28 11.55
CA LEU A 235 7.98 1.23 12.57
C LEU A 235 9.52 1.33 12.68
N THR A 236 10.25 0.23 12.42
CA THR A 236 11.71 0.25 12.45
C THR A 236 12.34 1.04 11.31
N TYR A 237 11.57 1.46 10.29
CA TYR A 237 11.98 2.39 9.25
C TYR A 237 11.68 3.86 9.58
N ARG A 238 11.19 4.15 10.80
CA ARG A 238 10.98 5.50 11.33
C ARG A 238 10.07 6.34 10.43
N PRO A 239 8.78 6.02 10.33
CA PRO A 239 7.85 6.82 9.55
C PRO A 239 7.85 8.27 10.04
N CYS A 240 7.79 9.23 9.12
CA CYS A 240 7.68 10.65 9.43
C CYS A 240 6.23 11.08 9.66
N GLY A 241 5.25 10.22 9.34
CA GLY A 241 3.84 10.48 9.54
C GLY A 241 2.97 9.29 9.15
N PHE A 242 1.66 9.51 9.24
CA PHE A 242 0.63 8.55 8.85
C PHE A 242 -0.45 9.25 8.02
N ILE A 243 -1.03 8.55 7.05
CA ILE A 243 -2.32 8.92 6.49
C ILE A 243 -3.37 8.20 7.31
N ASN A 244 -4.00 8.98 8.20
CA ASN A 244 -5.03 8.46 9.09
C ASN A 244 -6.27 8.05 8.30
N LYS A 245 -6.80 6.89 8.62
CA LYS A 245 -8.06 6.38 8.09
C LYS A 245 -9.04 6.11 9.23
N TYR A 246 -10.30 6.15 8.91
CA TYR A 246 -11.39 5.99 9.87
C TYR A 246 -12.38 4.95 9.37
N LEU A 247 -13.08 4.34 10.32
CA LEU A 247 -14.12 3.35 10.14
C LEU A 247 -15.42 3.91 10.69
N ALA A 248 -16.50 3.87 9.90
CA ALA A 248 -17.82 4.28 10.37
C ALA A 248 -18.81 3.12 10.33
N PHE A 249 -19.69 3.03 11.34
CA PHE A 249 -20.72 2.01 11.43
C PHE A 249 -21.93 2.52 12.20
N LYS A 250 -23.09 1.91 11.96
CA LYS A 250 -24.32 2.23 12.66
C LYS A 250 -24.38 1.50 13.99
N LYS A 251 -24.75 2.23 15.05
CA LYS A 251 -25.02 1.61 16.38
C LYS A 251 -26.20 0.67 16.34
#